data_52b1935e5cd61c811c2cab91eafd9273
#
_entry.id   52b1935e5cd61c811c2cab91eafd9273
#
_cell.length_a   1.000
_cell.length_b   1.000
_cell.length_c   1.000
_cell.angle_alpha   90.00
_cell.angle_beta   90.00
_cell.angle_gamma   90.00
#
_symmetry.space_group_name_H-M   'P 1'
#
loop_
_entity.id
_entity.type
_entity.pdbx_description
1 polymer ?
#
loop_
_entity_poly.entity_id
_entity_poly.type
_entity_poly.pdbx_seq_one_letter_code
_entity_poly.pdbx_strand_id
1 'polypeptide(L)'
;MNIRIGFWLLCLMSLGACKGKTSGVQETLFSGVIRVAVDETLSPLAEEEINVFEAQYNQAAIVPLYTSEVEAINLLLRDSVRWVLATRPLTENELESFHSRKFFPESVKIATDGIALIVNRQNADSIFNLNTLQKVFSGEITRWEEITPGAGAGEIQVVFDHPNSSTVRYVIDSICGEKRLSERCHAAGTNREVIDYVARTRGALGVIGVNWISDARDSLCRDFLEEVQVARVSRADRATYGNSYQPYQYYLYTGQYPLCRDIYILLNDPRSGLPSGLTSFFSGSRGQRIVLKAGLLPATMPVNIVNVRDQI
;
A
#
# COMPACT_ATOMS: atom_id res chain seq x y z
N MET A 1 -71.55 28.97 28.26
CA MET A 1 -70.55 29.75 27.49
C MET A 1 -69.21 29.65 28.18
N ASN A 2 -68.50 28.49 28.13
CA ASN A 2 -67.13 28.32 28.70
C ASN A 2 -66.47 26.99 28.30
N ILE A 3 -66.76 26.47 27.10
CA ILE A 3 -66.13 25.19 26.61
C ILE A 3 -65.14 25.40 25.45
N ARG A 4 -65.00 26.61 24.97
CA ARG A 4 -64.07 26.88 23.78
C ARG A 4 -62.66 27.33 24.12
N ILE A 5 -62.31 27.59 25.35
CA ILE A 5 -61.00 28.07 25.77
C ILE A 5 -60.05 26.90 26.19
N GLY A 6 -60.60 25.74 26.56
CA GLY A 6 -59.84 24.58 26.99
C GLY A 6 -59.15 23.83 25.86
N PHE A 7 -59.55 23.99 24.61
CA PHE A 7 -59.03 23.23 23.47
C PHE A 7 -57.76 23.85 22.83
N TRP A 8 -57.53 25.15 23.05
CA TRP A 8 -56.37 25.84 22.52
C TRP A 8 -55.13 25.76 23.40
N LEU A 9 -55.26 25.38 24.66
CA LEU A 9 -54.12 25.28 25.58
C LEU A 9 -53.44 23.88 25.52
N LEU A 10 -54.10 22.87 24.94
CA LEU A 10 -53.60 21.51 24.85
C LEU A 10 -52.72 21.28 23.59
N CYS A 11 -52.78 22.17 22.59
CA CYS A 11 -51.98 22.04 21.36
C CYS A 11 -50.59 22.69 21.44
N LEU A 12 -50.26 23.42 22.51
CA LEU A 12 -48.92 24.07 22.63
C LEU A 12 -47.89 23.25 23.40
N MET A 13 -48.26 22.09 23.95
CA MET A 13 -47.30 21.24 24.70
C MET A 13 -46.68 20.09 23.90
N SER A 14 -46.92 19.95 22.58
CA SER A 14 -46.39 18.84 21.76
C SER A 14 -45.18 19.19 20.88
N LEU A 15 -44.59 20.39 21.02
CA LEU A 15 -43.42 20.80 20.21
C LEU A 15 -42.05 20.69 20.95
N GLY A 16 -42.01 20.02 22.09
CA GLY A 16 -40.81 19.92 22.95
C GLY A 16 -40.08 18.60 22.97
N ALA A 17 -40.43 17.63 22.13
CA ALA A 17 -39.86 16.28 22.26
C ALA A 17 -39.24 15.74 20.94
N CYS A 18 -38.17 16.32 20.47
CA CYS A 18 -37.22 15.66 19.57
C CYS A 18 -35.85 16.32 19.68
N LYS A 19 -35.24 16.32 20.87
CA LYS A 19 -33.80 16.30 21.03
C LYS A 19 -33.41 14.89 21.45
N GLY A 20 -33.50 13.96 20.51
CA GLY A 20 -32.76 12.71 20.62
C GLY A 20 -31.31 13.07 20.67
N LYS A 21 -30.69 13.02 21.87
CA LYS A 21 -29.23 12.93 21.99
C LYS A 21 -28.86 11.65 21.28
N THR A 22 -28.45 11.75 20.02
CA THR A 22 -27.61 10.73 19.41
C THR A 22 -26.35 10.66 20.26
N SER A 23 -26.28 9.67 21.14
CA SER A 23 -25.10 9.35 21.96
C SER A 23 -23.98 8.70 21.12
N GLY A 24 -23.79 9.18 19.91
CA GLY A 24 -22.64 8.83 19.05
C GLY A 24 -21.53 9.82 19.29
N VAL A 25 -20.28 9.35 19.33
CA VAL A 25 -19.10 10.20 19.34
C VAL A 25 -19.19 11.11 18.11
N GLN A 26 -19.22 12.43 18.32
CA GLN A 26 -19.28 13.39 17.22
C GLN A 26 -17.98 13.29 16.40
N GLU A 27 -18.12 13.18 15.09
CA GLU A 27 -16.95 13.16 14.20
C GLU A 27 -16.22 14.52 14.24
N THR A 28 -14.93 14.47 14.54
CA THR A 28 -13.99 15.59 14.46
C THR A 28 -12.70 15.09 13.81
N LEU A 29 -11.67 15.92 13.76
CA LEU A 29 -10.34 15.50 13.27
C LEU A 29 -9.75 14.33 14.09
N PHE A 30 -10.15 14.16 15.35
CA PHE A 30 -9.52 13.24 16.30
C PHE A 30 -10.52 12.37 17.08
N SER A 31 -11.76 12.34 16.66
CA SER A 31 -12.81 11.52 17.26
C SER A 31 -13.84 11.07 16.22
N GLY A 32 -14.50 9.93 16.48
CA GLY A 32 -15.50 9.36 15.61
C GLY A 32 -15.11 7.96 15.13
N VAL A 33 -15.93 7.40 14.24
CA VAL A 33 -15.67 6.08 13.61
C VAL A 33 -15.73 6.24 12.11
N ILE A 34 -14.68 5.82 11.42
CA ILE A 34 -14.64 5.83 9.95
C ILE A 34 -14.20 4.48 9.40
N ARG A 35 -14.73 4.15 8.22
CA ARG A 35 -14.17 3.10 7.35
C ARG A 35 -13.17 3.73 6.40
N VAL A 36 -12.05 3.04 6.22
CA VAL A 36 -11.01 3.39 5.24
C VAL A 36 -10.74 2.18 4.37
N ALA A 37 -10.38 2.38 3.11
CA ALA A 37 -9.92 1.29 2.27
C ALA A 37 -8.40 1.39 2.07
N VAL A 38 -7.74 0.26 2.08
CA VAL A 38 -6.28 0.16 2.01
C VAL A 38 -5.92 -0.88 0.97
N ASP A 39 -5.06 -0.52 0.02
CA ASP A 39 -4.40 -1.51 -0.83
C ASP A 39 -3.70 -2.54 0.07
N GLU A 40 -4.04 -3.82 -0.07
CA GLU A 40 -3.53 -4.91 0.77
C GLU A 40 -2.00 -4.96 0.78
N THR A 41 -1.35 -4.56 -0.31
CA THR A 41 0.11 -4.49 -0.38
C THR A 41 0.72 -3.53 0.65
N LEU A 42 -0.07 -2.61 1.21
CA LEU A 42 0.34 -1.59 2.17
C LEU A 42 -0.17 -1.89 3.60
N SER A 43 -0.76 -3.07 3.83
CA SER A 43 -1.38 -3.39 5.14
C SER A 43 -0.42 -3.28 6.32
N PRO A 44 0.86 -3.72 6.29
CA PRO A 44 1.74 -3.58 7.44
C PRO A 44 1.99 -2.12 7.83
N LEU A 45 2.20 -1.24 6.84
CA LEU A 45 2.35 0.19 7.08
C LEU A 45 1.07 0.80 7.66
N ALA A 46 -0.09 0.48 7.06
CA ALA A 46 -1.36 1.04 7.47
C ALA A 46 -1.75 0.62 8.90
N GLU A 47 -1.51 -0.64 9.26
CA GLU A 47 -1.77 -1.17 10.60
C GLU A 47 -0.95 -0.43 11.66
N GLU A 48 0.35 -0.25 11.45
CA GLU A 48 1.22 0.45 12.39
C GLU A 48 0.79 1.93 12.56
N GLU A 49 0.51 2.62 11.44
CA GLU A 49 0.04 4.01 11.44
C GLU A 49 -1.30 4.17 12.17
N ILE A 50 -2.28 3.30 11.88
CA ILE A 50 -3.61 3.32 12.50
C ILE A 50 -3.50 3.02 13.98
N ASN A 51 -2.74 2.00 14.38
CA ASN A 51 -2.56 1.64 15.78
C ASN A 51 -1.97 2.80 16.61
N VAL A 52 -0.96 3.49 16.08
CA VAL A 52 -0.36 4.65 16.75
C VAL A 52 -1.32 5.85 16.78
N PHE A 53 -2.09 6.06 15.71
CA PHE A 53 -3.12 7.10 15.66
C PHE A 53 -4.19 6.87 16.74
N GLU A 54 -4.77 5.67 16.82
CA GLU A 54 -5.82 5.33 17.80
C GLU A 54 -5.28 5.34 19.24
N ALA A 55 -4.04 4.91 19.45
CA ALA A 55 -3.38 5.01 20.76
C ALA A 55 -3.21 6.46 21.21
N GLN A 56 -3.03 7.41 20.28
CA GLN A 56 -2.95 8.83 20.57
C GLN A 56 -4.32 9.48 20.76
N TYR A 57 -5.32 9.05 19.98
CA TYR A 57 -6.66 9.62 19.92
C TYR A 57 -7.72 8.57 20.28
N ASN A 58 -7.85 8.30 21.55
CA ASN A 58 -8.67 7.22 22.10
C ASN A 58 -10.20 7.33 21.85
N GLN A 59 -10.65 8.44 21.26
CA GLN A 59 -12.04 8.63 20.82
C GLN A 59 -12.19 8.42 19.29
N ALA A 60 -11.12 8.10 18.60
CA ALA A 60 -11.13 7.75 17.19
C ALA A 60 -11.11 6.23 17.04
N ALA A 61 -11.90 5.71 16.09
CA ALA A 61 -11.84 4.31 15.67
C ALA A 61 -11.79 4.25 14.15
N ILE A 62 -10.74 3.63 13.62
CA ILE A 62 -10.51 3.45 12.20
C ILE A 62 -10.79 1.99 11.86
N VAL A 63 -11.66 1.73 10.90
CA VAL A 63 -12.01 0.38 10.46
C VAL A 63 -11.40 0.16 9.07
N PRO A 64 -10.20 -0.41 8.96
CA PRO A 64 -9.57 -0.65 7.68
C PRO A 64 -10.23 -1.81 6.94
N LEU A 65 -10.41 -1.65 5.64
CA LEU A 65 -10.76 -2.69 4.68
C LEU A 65 -9.57 -2.90 3.76
N TYR A 66 -8.85 -3.98 3.97
CA TYR A 66 -7.76 -4.40 3.10
C TYR A 66 -8.32 -5.08 1.86
N THR A 67 -7.99 -4.57 0.69
CA THR A 67 -8.51 -5.07 -0.59
C THR A 67 -7.54 -4.71 -1.74
N SER A 68 -7.86 -5.11 -2.97
CA SER A 68 -7.04 -4.70 -4.11
C SER A 68 -7.13 -3.18 -4.35
N GLU A 69 -6.07 -2.59 -4.92
CA GLU A 69 -6.03 -1.15 -5.22
C GLU A 69 -7.24 -0.70 -6.06
N VAL A 70 -7.62 -1.50 -7.06
CA VAL A 70 -8.78 -1.20 -7.92
C VAL A 70 -10.06 -1.13 -7.11
N GLU A 71 -10.30 -2.09 -6.20
CA GLU A 71 -11.51 -2.08 -5.38
C GLU A 71 -11.48 -0.96 -4.33
N ALA A 72 -10.32 -0.67 -3.73
CA ALA A 72 -10.17 0.44 -2.79
C ALA A 72 -10.55 1.78 -3.45
N ILE A 73 -10.07 2.04 -4.66
CA ILE A 73 -10.41 3.25 -5.43
C ILE A 73 -11.89 3.24 -5.83
N ASN A 74 -12.45 2.09 -6.23
CA ASN A 74 -13.87 1.97 -6.53
C ASN A 74 -14.77 2.29 -5.33
N LEU A 75 -14.36 1.91 -4.11
CA LEU A 75 -15.08 2.28 -2.89
C LEU A 75 -15.08 3.79 -2.64
N LEU A 76 -13.99 4.49 -2.96
CA LEU A 76 -13.93 5.95 -2.91
C LEU A 76 -14.83 6.59 -3.98
N LEU A 77 -14.78 6.11 -5.21
CA LEU A 77 -15.61 6.58 -6.33
C LEU A 77 -17.11 6.44 -6.04
N ARG A 78 -17.52 5.36 -5.35
CA ARG A 78 -18.90 5.09 -4.93
C ARG A 78 -19.30 5.77 -3.63
N ASP A 79 -18.43 6.60 -3.05
CA ASP A 79 -18.64 7.29 -1.76
C ASP A 79 -18.91 6.33 -0.57
N SER A 80 -18.39 5.09 -0.68
CA SER A 80 -18.51 4.09 0.38
C SER A 80 -17.45 4.30 1.48
N VAL A 81 -16.33 4.90 1.12
CA VAL A 81 -15.27 5.38 2.01
C VAL A 81 -14.85 6.78 1.59
N ARG A 82 -14.28 7.56 2.52
CA ARG A 82 -13.77 8.91 2.26
C ARG A 82 -12.25 9.00 2.26
N TRP A 83 -11.58 7.88 2.53
CA TRP A 83 -10.14 7.79 2.65
C TRP A 83 -9.65 6.46 2.09
N VAL A 84 -8.62 6.53 1.26
CA VAL A 84 -7.99 5.35 0.64
C VAL A 84 -6.48 5.49 0.72
N LEU A 85 -5.78 4.39 1.02
CA LEU A 85 -4.33 4.28 0.86
C LEU A 85 -4.05 3.45 -0.40
N ALA A 86 -3.36 4.05 -1.37
CA ALA A 86 -3.10 3.48 -2.70
C ALA A 86 -1.68 3.82 -3.19
N THR A 87 -1.25 3.24 -4.31
CA THR A 87 0.08 3.46 -4.86
C THR A 87 0.08 4.31 -6.14
N ARG A 88 -1.01 5.02 -6.39
CA ARG A 88 -1.14 6.02 -7.45
C ARG A 88 -2.13 7.12 -7.05
N PRO A 89 -2.02 8.31 -7.63
CA PRO A 89 -3.05 9.33 -7.50
C PRO A 89 -4.31 8.93 -8.30
N LEU A 90 -5.40 9.67 -8.09
CA LEU A 90 -6.58 9.57 -8.96
C LEU A 90 -6.23 9.99 -10.40
N THR A 91 -6.75 9.27 -11.36
CA THR A 91 -6.64 9.60 -12.79
C THR A 91 -7.55 10.78 -13.15
N GLU A 92 -7.31 11.42 -14.30
CA GLU A 92 -8.16 12.52 -14.78
C GLU A 92 -9.63 12.11 -14.90
N ASN A 93 -9.93 10.94 -15.45
CA ASN A 93 -11.30 10.43 -15.57
C ASN A 93 -11.97 10.22 -14.20
N GLU A 94 -11.20 9.72 -13.21
CA GLU A 94 -11.68 9.56 -11.84
C GLU A 94 -11.96 10.93 -11.19
N LEU A 95 -11.08 11.92 -11.39
CA LEU A 95 -11.28 13.29 -10.93
C LEU A 95 -12.50 13.94 -11.59
N GLU A 96 -12.70 13.77 -12.89
CA GLU A 96 -13.89 14.27 -13.61
C GLU A 96 -15.18 13.67 -13.02
N SER A 97 -15.17 12.38 -12.67
CA SER A 97 -16.30 11.72 -12.00
C SER A 97 -16.65 12.38 -10.66
N PHE A 98 -15.65 12.83 -9.89
CA PHE A 98 -15.88 13.57 -8.66
C PHE A 98 -16.34 15.01 -8.94
N HIS A 99 -15.69 15.72 -9.84
CA HIS A 99 -16.00 17.11 -10.18
C HIS A 99 -17.44 17.27 -10.71
N SER A 100 -17.93 16.32 -11.51
CA SER A 100 -19.31 16.29 -11.98
C SER A 100 -20.34 16.27 -10.85
N ARG A 101 -19.97 15.69 -9.69
CA ARG A 101 -20.77 15.65 -8.47
C ARG A 101 -20.42 16.75 -7.47
N LYS A 102 -19.55 17.72 -7.85
CA LYS A 102 -19.04 18.83 -7.04
C LYS A 102 -18.23 18.40 -5.82
N PHE A 103 -17.55 17.26 -5.91
CA PHE A 103 -16.51 16.86 -4.97
C PHE A 103 -15.12 17.17 -5.54
N PHE A 104 -14.16 17.48 -4.67
CA PHE A 104 -12.80 17.84 -5.03
C PHE A 104 -11.83 17.03 -4.16
N PRO A 105 -11.61 15.75 -4.49
CA PRO A 105 -10.73 14.89 -3.72
C PRO A 105 -9.28 15.33 -3.85
N GLU A 106 -8.49 15.04 -2.83
CA GLU A 106 -7.06 15.30 -2.79
C GLU A 106 -6.28 13.98 -2.91
N SER A 107 -5.13 14.01 -3.59
CA SER A 107 -4.14 12.94 -3.61
C SER A 107 -2.88 13.41 -2.90
N VAL A 108 -2.66 12.93 -1.67
CA VAL A 108 -1.56 13.33 -0.82
C VAL A 108 -0.47 12.26 -0.83
N LYS A 109 0.68 12.56 -1.42
CA LYS A 109 1.84 11.65 -1.36
C LYS A 109 2.38 11.60 0.07
N ILE A 110 2.54 10.39 0.62
CA ILE A 110 3.05 10.16 1.97
C ILE A 110 4.38 9.42 2.02
N ALA A 111 4.68 8.60 1.02
CA ALA A 111 5.90 7.82 1.00
C ALA A 111 6.31 7.42 -0.42
N THR A 112 7.53 6.90 -0.55
CA THR A 112 7.96 6.09 -1.70
C THR A 112 8.32 4.69 -1.20
N ASP A 113 7.71 3.67 -1.82
CA ASP A 113 7.89 2.24 -1.57
C ASP A 113 8.74 1.62 -2.68
N GLY A 114 9.27 0.42 -2.42
CA GLY A 114 9.89 -0.43 -3.42
C GLY A 114 9.06 -1.67 -3.71
N ILE A 115 9.11 -2.17 -4.95
CA ILE A 115 8.62 -3.50 -5.27
C ILE A 115 9.76 -4.49 -5.05
N ALA A 116 9.57 -5.42 -4.12
CA ALA A 116 10.52 -6.50 -3.86
C ALA A 116 10.19 -7.73 -4.72
N LEU A 117 11.22 -8.26 -5.34
CA LEU A 117 11.18 -9.57 -5.98
C LEU A 117 11.77 -10.58 -5.00
N ILE A 118 11.04 -11.64 -4.73
CA ILE A 118 11.47 -12.70 -3.81
C ILE A 118 11.54 -14.05 -4.54
N VAL A 119 12.55 -14.82 -4.20
CA VAL A 119 12.77 -16.17 -4.74
C VAL A 119 12.97 -17.17 -3.61
N ASN A 120 12.76 -18.44 -3.89
CA ASN A 120 13.05 -19.50 -2.93
C ASN A 120 14.55 -19.52 -2.59
N ARG A 121 14.91 -19.77 -1.34
CA ARG A 121 16.31 -19.81 -0.89
C ARG A 121 17.17 -20.85 -1.60
N GLN A 122 16.56 -21.90 -2.12
CA GLN A 122 17.27 -22.93 -2.89
C GLN A 122 17.41 -22.57 -4.38
N ASN A 123 16.87 -21.43 -4.82
CA ASN A 123 17.08 -20.92 -6.16
C ASN A 123 18.45 -20.23 -6.22
N ALA A 124 19.28 -20.59 -7.22
CA ALA A 124 20.59 -19.97 -7.42
C ALA A 124 20.50 -18.56 -8.00
N ASP A 125 19.39 -18.23 -8.66
CA ASP A 125 19.17 -16.95 -9.33
C ASP A 125 18.47 -15.96 -8.41
N SER A 126 19.18 -14.86 -8.16
CA SER A 126 18.65 -13.76 -7.35
C SER A 126 19.10 -12.39 -7.85
N ILE A 127 19.65 -12.33 -9.09
CA ILE A 127 20.14 -11.07 -9.69
C ILE A 127 19.53 -10.90 -11.07
N PHE A 128 18.79 -9.81 -11.25
CA PHE A 128 18.06 -9.52 -12.49
C PHE A 128 18.43 -8.15 -13.05
N ASN A 129 18.28 -7.97 -14.35
CA ASN A 129 18.16 -6.67 -14.98
C ASN A 129 16.71 -6.44 -15.46
N LEU A 130 16.37 -5.19 -15.79
CA LEU A 130 15.02 -4.82 -16.20
C LEU A 130 14.56 -5.55 -17.48
N ASN A 131 15.47 -5.77 -18.44
CA ASN A 131 15.16 -6.49 -19.68
C ASN A 131 14.83 -7.96 -19.42
N THR A 132 15.60 -8.63 -18.56
CA THR A 132 15.29 -10.02 -18.14
C THR A 132 13.94 -10.09 -17.44
N LEU A 133 13.64 -9.15 -16.53
CA LEU A 133 12.34 -9.10 -15.85
C LEU A 133 11.19 -8.88 -16.84
N GLN A 134 11.35 -7.97 -17.81
CA GLN A 134 10.36 -7.77 -18.85
C GLN A 134 10.04 -9.05 -19.62
N LYS A 135 11.07 -9.83 -20.00
CA LYS A 135 10.92 -11.09 -20.70
C LYS A 135 10.28 -12.18 -19.84
N VAL A 136 10.59 -12.22 -18.56
CA VAL A 136 9.96 -13.15 -17.60
C VAL A 136 8.48 -12.81 -17.44
N PHE A 137 8.16 -11.54 -17.18
CA PHE A 137 6.77 -11.12 -16.96
C PHE A 137 5.91 -11.21 -18.24
N SER A 138 6.51 -11.02 -19.43
CA SER A 138 5.81 -11.23 -20.70
C SER A 138 5.71 -12.69 -21.11
N GLY A 139 6.43 -13.61 -20.44
CA GLY A 139 6.44 -15.04 -20.76
C GLY A 139 7.35 -15.42 -21.92
N GLU A 140 8.25 -14.54 -22.35
CA GLU A 140 9.29 -14.87 -23.35
C GLU A 140 10.40 -15.75 -22.75
N ILE A 141 10.72 -15.54 -21.46
CA ILE A 141 11.56 -16.43 -20.66
C ILE A 141 10.65 -17.17 -19.70
N THR A 142 10.68 -18.50 -19.75
CA THR A 142 9.80 -19.35 -18.96
C THR A 142 10.52 -20.31 -18.04
N ARG A 143 11.83 -20.42 -18.18
CA ARG A 143 12.68 -21.33 -17.39
C ARG A 143 13.87 -20.61 -16.80
N TRP A 144 14.24 -21.00 -15.60
CA TRP A 144 15.40 -20.45 -14.89
C TRP A 144 16.71 -20.68 -15.65
N GLU A 145 16.82 -21.82 -16.34
CA GLU A 145 18.02 -22.16 -17.14
C GLU A 145 18.23 -21.22 -18.34
N GLU A 146 17.20 -20.50 -18.78
CA GLU A 146 17.32 -19.46 -19.81
C GLU A 146 17.95 -18.17 -19.28
N ILE A 147 17.87 -17.93 -17.95
CA ILE A 147 18.52 -16.79 -17.28
C ILE A 147 19.95 -17.19 -16.91
N THR A 148 20.11 -18.30 -16.18
CA THR A 148 21.41 -18.81 -15.75
C THR A 148 21.53 -20.30 -16.10
N PRO A 149 22.37 -20.67 -17.07
CA PRO A 149 22.60 -22.06 -17.40
C PRO A 149 23.05 -22.87 -16.18
N GLY A 150 22.35 -23.96 -15.88
CA GLY A 150 22.64 -24.82 -14.73
C GLY A 150 21.97 -24.43 -13.42
N ALA A 151 21.10 -23.42 -13.39
CA ALA A 151 20.35 -23.01 -12.19
C ALA A 151 19.47 -24.13 -11.62
N GLY A 152 18.94 -25.03 -12.49
CA GLY A 152 18.24 -26.23 -12.08
C GLY A 152 16.94 -26.00 -11.29
N ALA A 153 16.34 -24.84 -11.39
CA ALA A 153 15.08 -24.48 -10.71
C ALA A 153 13.82 -24.78 -11.57
N GLY A 154 14.01 -25.10 -12.85
CA GLY A 154 12.94 -25.49 -13.77
C GLY A 154 12.11 -24.31 -14.28
N GLU A 155 10.80 -24.50 -14.36
CA GLU A 155 9.86 -23.48 -14.85
C GLU A 155 9.76 -22.29 -13.86
N ILE A 156 9.73 -21.08 -14.41
CA ILE A 156 9.51 -19.86 -13.61
C ILE A 156 8.02 -19.69 -13.35
N GLN A 157 7.64 -19.64 -12.08
CA GLN A 157 6.27 -19.42 -11.63
C GLN A 157 6.18 -18.01 -11.01
N VAL A 158 5.72 -17.05 -11.79
CA VAL A 158 5.51 -15.68 -11.29
C VAL A 158 4.24 -15.64 -10.45
N VAL A 159 4.36 -15.10 -9.24
CA VAL A 159 3.26 -15.09 -8.26
C VAL A 159 3.04 -13.67 -7.74
N PHE A 160 1.80 -13.22 -7.84
CA PHE A 160 1.29 -11.96 -7.28
C PHE A 160 0.28 -12.23 -6.17
N ASP A 161 -0.06 -11.19 -5.42
CA ASP A 161 -1.13 -11.20 -4.43
C ASP A 161 -2.51 -11.35 -5.10
N HIS A 162 -2.99 -10.34 -5.83
CA HIS A 162 -4.32 -10.33 -6.43
C HIS A 162 -4.25 -9.82 -7.89
N PRO A 163 -5.09 -10.30 -8.83
CA PRO A 163 -5.05 -9.87 -10.23
C PRO A 163 -5.25 -8.35 -10.44
N ASN A 164 -5.98 -7.70 -9.53
CA ASN A 164 -6.25 -6.26 -9.56
C ASN A 164 -5.41 -5.49 -8.52
N SER A 165 -4.28 -6.03 -8.10
CA SER A 165 -3.40 -5.38 -7.13
C SER A 165 -2.53 -4.30 -7.75
N SER A 166 -1.99 -3.45 -6.91
CA SER A 166 -1.03 -2.44 -7.30
C SER A 166 0.31 -3.03 -7.76
N THR A 167 0.69 -4.22 -7.29
CA THR A 167 1.91 -4.92 -7.75
C THR A 167 1.77 -5.36 -9.19
N VAL A 168 0.62 -5.92 -9.59
CA VAL A 168 0.31 -6.28 -10.98
C VAL A 168 0.29 -5.05 -11.87
N ARG A 169 -0.42 -3.99 -11.46
CA ARG A 169 -0.45 -2.73 -12.20
C ARG A 169 0.96 -2.17 -12.39
N TYR A 170 1.77 -2.13 -11.32
CA TYR A 170 3.15 -1.64 -11.40
C TYR A 170 3.99 -2.43 -12.42
N VAL A 171 3.90 -3.75 -12.42
CA VAL A 171 4.64 -4.59 -13.36
C VAL A 171 4.19 -4.31 -14.80
N ILE A 172 2.90 -4.19 -15.05
CA ILE A 172 2.36 -3.87 -16.38
C ILE A 172 2.87 -2.50 -16.83
N ASP A 173 2.68 -1.46 -16.02
CA ASP A 173 2.96 -0.07 -16.39
C ASP A 173 4.46 0.25 -16.47
N SER A 174 5.26 -0.34 -15.56
CA SER A 174 6.66 0.07 -15.38
C SER A 174 7.69 -0.93 -15.92
N ILE A 175 7.32 -2.21 -16.09
CA ILE A 175 8.25 -3.25 -16.51
C ILE A 175 7.87 -3.85 -17.86
N CYS A 176 6.60 -4.23 -18.05
CA CYS A 176 6.16 -4.83 -19.32
C CYS A 176 6.17 -3.84 -20.47
N GLY A 177 5.90 -2.54 -20.21
CA GLY A 177 5.79 -1.52 -21.26
C GLY A 177 4.67 -1.84 -22.24
N GLU A 178 5.00 -2.02 -23.52
CA GLU A 178 4.01 -2.38 -24.56
C GLU A 178 3.64 -3.88 -24.55
N LYS A 179 4.37 -4.72 -23.83
CA LYS A 179 4.11 -6.16 -23.75
C LYS A 179 3.01 -6.45 -22.73
N ARG A 180 2.22 -7.48 -22.99
CA ARG A 180 1.21 -7.94 -22.04
C ARG A 180 1.85 -8.79 -20.96
N LEU A 181 1.28 -8.72 -19.76
CA LEU A 181 1.59 -9.67 -18.70
C LEU A 181 1.19 -11.09 -19.14
N SER A 182 2.06 -12.05 -18.89
CA SER A 182 1.84 -13.45 -19.24
C SER A 182 0.64 -14.05 -18.50
N GLU A 183 -0.17 -14.83 -19.18
CA GLU A 183 -1.26 -15.62 -18.58
C GLU A 183 -0.75 -16.73 -17.63
N ARG A 184 0.56 -16.99 -17.61
CA ARG A 184 1.21 -17.94 -16.69
C ARG A 184 1.49 -17.34 -15.30
N CYS A 185 1.20 -16.06 -15.09
CA CYS A 185 1.28 -15.45 -13.77
C CYS A 185 0.12 -15.93 -12.89
N HIS A 186 0.45 -16.26 -11.64
CA HIS A 186 -0.50 -16.76 -10.65
C HIS A 186 -0.85 -15.68 -9.64
N ALA A 187 -2.05 -15.75 -9.08
CA ALA A 187 -2.47 -14.94 -7.94
C ALA A 187 -2.62 -15.85 -6.72
N ALA A 188 -1.94 -15.52 -5.62
CA ALA A 188 -1.98 -16.27 -4.39
C ALA A 188 -3.15 -15.84 -3.46
N GLY A 189 -3.56 -14.57 -3.54
CA GLY A 189 -4.62 -13.98 -2.72
C GLY A 189 -4.12 -12.77 -1.93
N THR A 190 -3.09 -12.93 -1.13
CA THR A 190 -2.47 -11.90 -0.30
C THR A 190 -0.95 -11.91 -0.43
N ASN A 191 -0.28 -10.82 -0.03
CA ASN A 191 1.19 -10.77 -0.01
C ASN A 191 1.79 -11.83 0.93
N ARG A 192 1.12 -12.15 2.05
CA ARG A 192 1.53 -13.26 2.93
C ARG A 192 1.55 -14.58 2.19
N GLU A 193 0.48 -14.88 1.44
CA GLU A 193 0.38 -16.12 0.67
C GLU A 193 1.38 -16.18 -0.48
N VAL A 194 1.79 -15.02 -1.05
CA VAL A 194 2.90 -14.96 -2.01
C VAL A 194 4.21 -15.41 -1.35
N ILE A 195 4.53 -14.92 -0.16
CA ILE A 195 5.73 -15.31 0.58
C ILE A 195 5.71 -16.81 0.90
N ASP A 196 4.60 -17.31 1.44
CA ASP A 196 4.41 -18.72 1.77
C ASP A 196 4.53 -19.63 0.51
N TYR A 197 4.04 -19.17 -0.63
CA TYR A 197 4.15 -19.90 -1.89
C TYR A 197 5.62 -19.99 -2.37
N VAL A 198 6.32 -18.86 -2.35
CA VAL A 198 7.74 -18.79 -2.75
C VAL A 198 8.61 -19.63 -1.83
N ALA A 199 8.34 -19.63 -0.52
CA ALA A 199 9.08 -20.43 0.45
C ALA A 199 9.00 -21.95 0.14
N ARG A 200 7.86 -22.41 -0.38
CA ARG A 200 7.61 -23.83 -0.67
C ARG A 200 7.93 -24.25 -2.11
N THR A 201 8.09 -23.28 -3.03
CA THR A 201 8.18 -23.56 -4.47
C THR A 201 9.51 -23.03 -5.03
N ARG A 202 10.44 -23.95 -5.33
CA ARG A 202 11.80 -23.59 -5.79
C ARG A 202 11.82 -22.72 -7.04
N GLY A 203 10.90 -22.94 -7.98
CA GLY A 203 10.81 -22.18 -9.25
C GLY A 203 9.99 -20.88 -9.14
N ALA A 204 9.51 -20.51 -7.96
CA ALA A 204 8.68 -19.33 -7.80
C ALA A 204 9.48 -18.02 -7.80
N LEU A 205 8.89 -16.99 -8.42
CA LEU A 205 9.30 -15.59 -8.37
C LEU A 205 8.10 -14.78 -7.85
N GLY A 206 8.15 -14.34 -6.60
CA GLY A 206 7.11 -13.53 -5.98
C GLY A 206 7.34 -12.04 -6.15
N VAL A 207 6.25 -11.28 -6.24
CA VAL A 207 6.24 -9.83 -6.34
C VAL A 207 5.44 -9.25 -5.19
N ILE A 208 6.09 -8.50 -4.30
CA ILE A 208 5.47 -7.93 -3.09
C ILE A 208 5.91 -6.48 -2.85
N GLY A 209 5.23 -5.76 -1.96
CA GLY A 209 5.69 -4.48 -1.44
C GLY A 209 6.85 -4.66 -0.44
N VAL A 210 7.81 -3.72 -0.44
CA VAL A 210 8.97 -3.78 0.48
C VAL A 210 8.56 -3.73 1.94
N ASN A 211 7.46 -3.05 2.27
CA ASN A 211 6.98 -2.93 3.64
C ASN A 211 6.64 -4.28 4.31
N TRP A 212 6.51 -5.38 3.54
CA TRP A 212 6.32 -6.73 4.05
C TRP A 212 7.59 -7.39 4.60
N ILE A 213 8.76 -6.88 4.24
CA ILE A 213 10.07 -7.51 4.53
C ILE A 213 11.12 -6.53 5.07
N SER A 214 10.80 -5.26 5.25
CA SER A 214 11.80 -4.22 5.53
C SER A 214 11.98 -3.88 7.01
N ASP A 215 11.01 -4.14 7.89
CA ASP A 215 11.20 -3.90 9.34
C ASP A 215 11.89 -5.10 10.02
N ALA A 216 13.22 -5.01 10.16
CA ALA A 216 14.02 -6.04 10.82
C ALA A 216 13.72 -6.21 12.32
N ARG A 217 12.93 -5.32 12.94
CA ARG A 217 12.50 -5.41 14.35
C ARG A 217 11.19 -6.15 14.47
N ASP A 218 10.38 -6.17 13.43
CA ASP A 218 9.19 -7.01 13.38
C ASP A 218 9.61 -8.48 13.24
N SER A 219 9.12 -9.32 14.16
CA SER A 219 9.37 -10.76 14.14
C SER A 219 8.85 -11.39 12.84
N LEU A 220 7.70 -10.95 12.36
CA LEU A 220 7.08 -11.47 11.14
C LEU A 220 7.93 -11.20 9.89
N CYS A 221 8.43 -9.96 9.76
CA CYS A 221 9.35 -9.62 8.64
C CYS A 221 10.65 -10.43 8.70
N ARG A 222 11.19 -10.69 9.91
CA ARG A 222 12.39 -11.54 10.06
C ARG A 222 12.11 -12.98 9.67
N ASP A 223 10.98 -13.54 10.11
CA ASP A 223 10.59 -14.90 9.77
C ASP A 223 10.47 -15.05 8.24
N PHE A 224 9.86 -14.07 7.56
CA PHE A 224 9.80 -14.05 6.11
C PHE A 224 11.18 -14.04 5.43
N LEU A 225 12.11 -13.24 5.93
CA LEU A 225 13.48 -13.19 5.41
C LEU A 225 14.28 -14.48 5.68
N GLU A 226 13.86 -15.30 6.63
CA GLU A 226 14.41 -16.63 6.83
C GLU A 226 13.89 -17.66 5.82
N GLU A 227 12.68 -17.46 5.29
CA GLU A 227 12.02 -18.38 4.37
C GLU A 227 12.35 -18.11 2.90
N VAL A 228 12.55 -16.83 2.52
CA VAL A 228 12.77 -16.43 1.13
C VAL A 228 14.05 -15.60 0.97
N GLN A 229 14.52 -15.45 -0.27
CA GLN A 229 15.61 -14.57 -0.64
C GLN A 229 15.09 -13.38 -1.43
N VAL A 230 15.48 -12.16 -1.02
CA VAL A 230 15.16 -10.94 -1.75
C VAL A 230 16.14 -10.79 -2.92
N ALA A 231 15.61 -10.66 -4.12
CA ALA A 231 16.41 -10.50 -5.33
C ALA A 231 17.01 -9.10 -5.44
N ARG A 232 18.10 -9.02 -6.21
CA ARG A 232 18.79 -7.78 -6.57
C ARG A 232 18.39 -7.38 -7.98
N VAL A 233 18.21 -6.10 -8.24
CA VAL A 233 17.83 -5.59 -9.55
C VAL A 233 18.82 -4.53 -10.03
N SER A 234 19.20 -4.62 -11.29
CA SER A 234 20.14 -3.72 -11.99
C SER A 234 19.42 -2.94 -13.10
N ARG A 235 19.82 -1.67 -13.27
CA ARG A 235 19.46 -0.88 -14.47
C ARG A 235 20.35 -1.18 -15.67
N ALA A 236 21.52 -1.79 -15.45
CA ALA A 236 22.46 -2.10 -16.52
C ALA A 236 21.99 -3.32 -17.31
N ASP A 237 22.34 -3.39 -18.60
CA ASP A 237 22.00 -4.52 -19.47
C ASP A 237 22.57 -5.84 -18.98
N ARG A 238 23.76 -5.81 -18.37
CA ARG A 238 24.36 -6.95 -17.70
C ARG A 238 24.34 -6.73 -16.19
N ALA A 239 23.48 -7.46 -15.50
CA ALA A 239 23.41 -7.46 -14.05
C ALA A 239 24.57 -8.24 -13.44
N THR A 240 25.18 -7.67 -12.41
CA THR A 240 26.23 -8.30 -11.59
C THR A 240 25.97 -7.95 -10.13
N TYR A 241 26.62 -8.65 -9.20
CA TYR A 241 26.48 -8.33 -7.78
C TYR A 241 26.86 -6.87 -7.47
N GLY A 242 27.88 -6.32 -8.16
CA GLY A 242 28.40 -4.96 -7.92
C GLY A 242 27.52 -3.82 -8.48
N ASN A 243 26.63 -4.10 -9.44
CA ASN A 243 25.77 -3.09 -10.07
C ASN A 243 24.27 -3.35 -9.91
N SER A 244 23.91 -4.26 -9.03
CA SER A 244 22.53 -4.61 -8.71
C SER A 244 22.25 -4.35 -7.22
N TYR A 245 21.04 -3.96 -6.90
CA TYR A 245 20.66 -3.49 -5.58
C TYR A 245 19.41 -4.21 -5.07
N GLN A 246 19.34 -4.42 -3.78
CA GLN A 246 18.12 -4.86 -3.10
C GLN A 246 17.30 -3.61 -2.70
N PRO A 247 15.99 -3.74 -2.41
CA PRO A 247 15.12 -2.61 -2.11
C PRO A 247 15.32 -2.07 -0.68
N TYR A 248 16.59 -1.88 -0.27
CA TYR A 248 16.89 -1.23 1.00
C TYR A 248 16.66 0.28 0.90
N GLN A 249 16.21 0.88 1.98
CA GLN A 249 15.89 2.30 2.08
C GLN A 249 16.98 3.22 1.49
N TYR A 250 18.26 2.90 1.73
CA TYR A 250 19.39 3.63 1.16
C TYR A 250 19.37 3.63 -0.38
N TYR A 251 19.11 2.49 -1.01
CA TYR A 251 19.10 2.37 -2.47
C TYR A 251 17.82 2.93 -3.10
N LEU A 252 16.72 2.96 -2.36
CA LEU A 252 15.51 3.71 -2.74
C LEU A 252 15.83 5.21 -2.74
N TYR A 253 16.44 5.73 -1.66
CA TYR A 253 16.79 7.14 -1.52
C TYR A 253 17.76 7.62 -2.58
N THR A 254 18.80 6.84 -2.90
CA THR A 254 19.81 7.19 -3.90
C THR A 254 19.35 6.92 -5.34
N GLY A 255 18.16 6.35 -5.54
CA GLY A 255 17.62 5.99 -6.86
C GLY A 255 18.36 4.84 -7.54
N GLN A 256 19.20 4.10 -6.79
CA GLN A 256 19.94 2.95 -7.33
C GLN A 256 19.05 1.72 -7.51
N TYR A 257 18.06 1.52 -6.64
CA TYR A 257 17.05 0.48 -6.84
C TYR A 257 16.01 0.94 -7.85
N PRO A 258 15.77 0.18 -8.94
CA PRO A 258 14.95 0.67 -10.04
C PRO A 258 13.42 0.54 -9.83
N LEU A 259 12.96 -0.38 -8.97
CA LEU A 259 11.55 -0.71 -8.85
C LEU A 259 10.90 0.06 -7.68
N CYS A 260 10.68 1.35 -7.88
CA CYS A 260 10.09 2.24 -6.88
C CYS A 260 8.71 2.71 -7.31
N ARG A 261 7.82 2.90 -6.34
CA ARG A 261 6.46 3.47 -6.52
C ARG A 261 6.14 4.42 -5.38
N ASP A 262 5.26 5.38 -5.64
CA ASP A 262 4.81 6.31 -4.61
C ASP A 262 3.56 5.78 -3.90
N ILE A 263 3.38 6.17 -2.64
CA ILE A 263 2.19 5.87 -1.83
C ILE A 263 1.41 7.16 -1.62
N TYR A 264 0.10 7.09 -1.86
CA TYR A 264 -0.81 8.21 -1.77
C TYR A 264 -1.98 7.92 -0.83
N ILE A 265 -2.40 8.93 -0.11
CA ILE A 265 -3.73 9.00 0.49
C ILE A 265 -4.63 9.70 -0.53
N LEU A 266 -5.75 9.04 -0.89
CA LEU A 266 -6.81 9.61 -1.69
C LEU A 266 -7.93 10.03 -0.74
N LEU A 267 -8.14 11.32 -0.58
CA LEU A 267 -9.03 11.91 0.41
C LEU A 267 -10.20 12.62 -0.25
N ASN A 268 -11.43 12.21 0.08
CA ASN A 268 -12.65 12.92 -0.26
C ASN A 268 -13.42 13.27 1.03
N ASP A 269 -12.97 14.31 1.73
CA ASP A 269 -13.55 14.71 3.03
C ASP A 269 -13.98 16.19 3.07
N PRO A 270 -15.14 16.53 2.48
CA PRO A 270 -15.62 17.90 2.41
C PRO A 270 -15.96 18.53 3.77
N ARG A 271 -15.96 17.72 4.84
CA ARG A 271 -16.29 18.19 6.20
C ARG A 271 -15.08 18.43 7.08
N SER A 272 -13.87 18.12 6.60
CA SER A 272 -12.63 18.16 7.38
C SER A 272 -12.76 17.43 8.72
N GLY A 273 -13.27 16.19 8.65
CA GLY A 273 -13.50 15.32 9.79
C GLY A 273 -12.34 14.39 10.09
N LEU A 274 -12.64 13.20 10.62
CA LEU A 274 -11.63 12.20 11.01
C LEU A 274 -10.75 11.71 9.85
N PRO A 275 -11.23 11.57 8.58
CA PRO A 275 -10.35 11.27 7.45
C PRO A 275 -9.25 12.32 7.24
N SER A 276 -9.58 13.62 7.39
CA SER A 276 -8.60 14.71 7.29
C SER A 276 -7.60 14.67 8.45
N GLY A 277 -8.06 14.36 9.66
CA GLY A 277 -7.21 14.16 10.83
C GLY A 277 -6.22 13.01 10.66
N LEU A 278 -6.70 11.87 10.15
CA LEU A 278 -5.86 10.71 9.81
C LEU A 278 -4.81 11.05 8.75
N THR A 279 -5.21 11.75 7.67
CA THR A 279 -4.30 12.22 6.63
C THR A 279 -3.21 13.14 7.20
N SER A 280 -3.58 14.07 8.08
CA SER A 280 -2.64 14.95 8.75
C SER A 280 -1.65 14.19 9.67
N PHE A 281 -2.09 13.09 10.26
CA PHE A 281 -1.22 12.23 11.06
C PHE A 281 -0.20 11.49 10.20
N PHE A 282 -0.64 10.80 9.14
CA PHE A 282 0.23 10.06 8.22
C PHE A 282 1.28 10.97 7.56
N SER A 283 0.89 12.18 7.14
CA SER A 283 1.80 13.16 6.54
C SER A 283 2.61 13.97 7.57
N GLY A 284 2.22 13.91 8.84
CA GLY A 284 2.89 14.61 9.95
C GLY A 284 4.13 13.88 10.45
N SER A 285 4.89 14.54 11.33
CA SER A 285 6.19 14.05 11.80
C SER A 285 6.13 12.66 12.50
N ARG A 286 5.01 12.28 13.11
CA ARG A 286 4.84 10.98 13.75
C ARG A 286 4.64 9.87 12.73
N GLY A 287 3.69 10.03 11.81
CA GLY A 287 3.46 9.09 10.72
C GLY A 287 4.71 8.94 9.86
N GLN A 288 5.35 10.03 9.49
CA GLN A 288 6.57 9.97 8.69
C GLN A 288 7.75 9.25 9.38
N ARG A 289 7.78 9.20 10.71
CA ARG A 289 8.73 8.32 11.44
C ARG A 289 8.35 6.85 11.35
N ILE A 290 7.06 6.53 11.29
CA ILE A 290 6.59 5.16 11.07
C ILE A 290 6.99 4.72 9.66
N VAL A 291 6.71 5.55 8.64
CA VAL A 291 7.17 5.32 7.26
C VAL A 291 8.68 5.05 7.22
N LEU A 292 9.49 5.89 7.90
CA LEU A 292 10.94 5.71 7.95
C LEU A 292 11.34 4.39 8.62
N LYS A 293 10.68 4.00 9.70
CA LYS A 293 10.92 2.76 10.42
C LYS A 293 10.51 1.52 9.60
N ALA A 294 9.45 1.63 8.81
CA ALA A 294 9.02 0.59 7.88
C ALA A 294 9.98 0.41 6.67
N GLY A 295 11.12 1.08 6.66
CA GLY A 295 12.12 0.95 5.58
C GLY A 295 11.74 1.68 4.29
N LEU A 296 10.70 2.51 4.30
CA LEU A 296 10.21 3.30 3.19
C LEU A 296 10.79 4.72 3.22
N LEU A 297 10.63 5.48 2.13
CA LEU A 297 11.06 6.86 2.08
C LEU A 297 9.89 7.79 2.44
N PRO A 298 9.98 8.54 3.56
CA PRO A 298 8.96 9.54 3.90
C PRO A 298 8.91 10.67 2.87
N ALA A 299 7.70 11.16 2.61
CA ALA A 299 7.51 12.26 1.64
C ALA A 299 7.84 13.64 2.21
N THR A 300 7.64 13.83 3.53
CA THR A 300 7.74 15.17 4.17
C THR A 300 8.86 15.27 5.22
N MET A 301 9.57 14.18 5.50
CA MET A 301 10.67 14.15 6.45
C MET A 301 12.00 13.85 5.75
N PRO A 302 13.07 14.63 5.99
CA PRO A 302 14.37 14.34 5.40
C PRO A 302 14.95 13.03 5.95
N VAL A 303 15.57 12.23 5.06
CA VAL A 303 16.31 11.02 5.42
C VAL A 303 17.76 11.40 5.66
N ASN A 304 18.24 11.25 6.89
CA ASN A 304 19.64 11.49 7.23
C ASN A 304 20.46 10.23 7.00
N ILE A 305 21.37 10.27 6.02
CA ILE A 305 22.32 9.19 5.79
C ILE A 305 23.54 9.41 6.69
N VAL A 306 23.77 8.49 7.59
CA VAL A 306 25.00 8.46 8.40
C VAL A 306 26.00 7.56 7.70
N ASN A 307 27.05 8.16 7.12
CA ASN A 307 28.20 7.40 6.65
C ASN A 307 29.02 6.95 7.86
N VAL A 308 28.86 5.71 8.26
CA VAL A 308 29.79 5.08 9.22
C VAL A 308 31.08 4.82 8.45
N ARG A 309 32.09 5.68 8.62
CA ARG A 309 33.46 5.34 8.23
C ARG A 309 33.98 4.38 9.27
N ASP A 310 34.14 3.12 8.91
CA ASP A 310 34.97 2.21 9.67
C ASP A 310 36.39 2.78 9.67
N GLN A 311 36.79 3.39 10.78
CA GLN A 311 38.20 3.64 11.06
C GLN A 311 38.76 2.31 11.50
N ILE A 312 39.41 1.61 10.57
CA ILE A 312 40.34 0.51 10.86
C ILE A 312 41.70 1.14 11.21
#